data_a88430bc6a4c816815960b2c9740d952
#
_entry.id   a88430bc6a4c816815960b2c9740d952
#
_cell.length_a   1.000
_cell.length_b   1.000
_cell.length_c   1.000
_cell.angle_alpha   90.00
_cell.angle_beta   90.00
_cell.angle_gamma   90.00
#
_symmetry.space_group_name_H-M   'P 1'
#
loop_
_entity.id
_entity.type
_entity.pdbx_description
1 polymer ?
#
loop_
_entity_poly.entity_id
_entity_poly.type
_entity_poly.pdbx_seq_one_letter_code
_entity_poly.pdbx_strand_id
1 'polypeptide(L)'
;MKGLFLLALTICALTSYGQDKYNYVSFNKLTEVEGTGFVIARIENWGKMEGIKNRYLLFINTQTGQTNQVDFSNEGYFEKIEQVKIDSLGINCLLVSAQTVDLDGKKGIDWNDPTQIIVLSTDGKQKVQLTDSKLFVRTWVVNKKTGTIAITGHYDTNNNGKYDKTDKNEIGIYDLKTLKLISKI
;
A
#
# COMPACT_ATOMS: atom_id res chain seq x y z
N MET A 1 -30.42 -3.65 57.05
CA MET A 1 -30.75 -3.35 55.65
C MET A 1 -29.72 -2.49 54.89
N LYS A 2 -28.93 -1.66 55.52
CA LYS A 2 -27.90 -0.81 54.84
C LYS A 2 -26.70 -1.58 54.28
N GLY A 3 -26.33 -2.73 54.90
CA GLY A 3 -25.19 -3.54 54.44
C GLY A 3 -25.49 -4.37 53.16
N LEU A 4 -26.72 -4.75 52.92
CA LEU A 4 -27.11 -5.52 51.76
C LEU A 4 -27.10 -4.72 50.47
N PHE A 5 -27.38 -3.40 50.58
CA PHE A 5 -27.34 -2.46 49.43
C PHE A 5 -25.90 -2.16 48.96
N LEU A 6 -24.95 -2.12 49.92
CA LEU A 6 -23.55 -1.91 49.54
C LEU A 6 -22.96 -3.11 48.83
N LEU A 7 -23.33 -4.34 49.21
CA LEU A 7 -22.87 -5.57 48.57
C LEU A 7 -23.41 -5.71 47.13
N ALA A 8 -24.65 -5.32 46.89
CA ALA A 8 -25.26 -5.33 45.56
C ALA A 8 -24.54 -4.32 44.58
N LEU A 9 -24.14 -3.16 45.09
CA LEU A 9 -23.43 -2.17 44.28
C LEU A 9 -22.02 -2.63 43.89
N THR A 10 -21.34 -3.38 44.78
CA THR A 10 -19.99 -3.89 44.52
C THR A 10 -19.99 -5.03 43.49
N ILE A 11 -21.06 -5.87 43.46
CA ILE A 11 -21.20 -6.95 42.47
C ILE A 11 -21.48 -6.38 41.06
N CYS A 12 -22.24 -5.30 40.93
CA CYS A 12 -22.46 -4.64 39.64
C CYS A 12 -21.20 -4.00 39.02
N ALA A 13 -20.22 -3.61 39.86
CA ALA A 13 -18.97 -3.03 39.38
C ALA A 13 -18.01 -4.09 38.79
N LEU A 14 -18.17 -5.38 39.15
CA LEU A 14 -17.29 -6.47 38.67
C LEU A 14 -17.73 -7.08 37.36
N THR A 15 -18.90 -6.72 36.81
CA THR A 15 -19.39 -7.20 35.52
C THR A 15 -19.19 -6.18 34.39
N SER A 16 -18.27 -5.25 34.56
CA SER A 16 -17.80 -4.40 33.47
C SER A 16 -16.96 -5.25 32.53
N TYR A 17 -17.58 -6.01 31.66
CA TYR A 17 -16.93 -6.62 30.51
C TYR A 17 -16.39 -5.46 29.67
N GLY A 18 -15.06 -5.35 29.65
CA GLY A 18 -14.40 -4.44 28.71
C GLY A 18 -14.92 -4.75 27.31
N GLN A 19 -15.40 -3.72 26.64
CA GLN A 19 -15.87 -3.86 25.27
C GLN A 19 -14.74 -4.48 24.46
N ASP A 20 -15.00 -5.64 23.85
CA ASP A 20 -14.07 -6.27 22.92
C ASP A 20 -13.60 -5.22 21.92
N LYS A 21 -12.27 -5.08 21.79
CA LYS A 21 -11.68 -4.30 20.71
C LYS A 21 -12.08 -4.99 19.41
N TYR A 22 -13.10 -4.49 18.75
CA TYR A 22 -13.48 -4.97 17.43
C TYR A 22 -12.33 -4.68 16.47
N ASN A 23 -11.49 -5.67 16.21
CA ASN A 23 -10.62 -5.67 15.06
C ASN A 23 -11.50 -5.95 13.83
N TYR A 24 -11.81 -4.91 13.11
CA TYR A 24 -12.67 -4.99 11.95
C TYR A 24 -11.81 -5.14 10.69
N VAL A 25 -11.97 -6.27 10.00
CA VAL A 25 -11.37 -6.50 8.68
C VAL A 25 -12.40 -6.15 7.62
N SER A 26 -12.08 -5.18 6.78
CA SER A 26 -12.91 -4.76 5.68
C SER A 26 -12.35 -5.21 4.34
N PHE A 27 -13.18 -5.90 3.55
CA PHE A 27 -12.90 -6.22 2.15
C PHE A 27 -13.47 -5.11 1.27
N ASN A 28 -12.68 -4.08 1.00
CA ASN A 28 -13.21 -2.85 0.43
C ASN A 28 -13.43 -2.89 -1.08
N LYS A 29 -12.64 -3.69 -1.80
CA LYS A 29 -12.70 -3.73 -3.26
C LYS A 29 -12.14 -5.04 -3.81
N LEU A 30 -12.89 -5.63 -4.74
CA LEU A 30 -12.40 -6.73 -5.58
C LEU A 30 -12.08 -6.19 -6.98
N THR A 31 -10.96 -6.64 -7.53
CA THR A 31 -10.50 -6.27 -8.88
C THR A 31 -10.01 -7.52 -9.58
N GLU A 32 -10.50 -7.77 -10.79
CA GLU A 32 -9.98 -8.83 -11.66
C GLU A 32 -8.54 -8.53 -12.07
N VAL A 33 -7.70 -9.57 -12.14
CA VAL A 33 -6.39 -9.51 -12.80
C VAL A 33 -6.57 -10.09 -14.22
N GLU A 34 -6.75 -9.19 -15.17
CA GLU A 34 -7.11 -9.52 -16.54
C GLU A 34 -6.14 -10.52 -17.19
N GLY A 35 -6.69 -11.52 -17.83
CA GLY A 35 -5.93 -12.59 -18.50
C GLY A 35 -5.30 -13.61 -17.54
N THR A 36 -5.81 -13.71 -16.31
CA THR A 36 -5.38 -14.69 -15.31
C THR A 36 -6.58 -15.29 -14.57
N GLY A 37 -6.34 -16.29 -13.72
CA GLY A 37 -7.35 -16.82 -12.81
C GLY A 37 -7.40 -16.11 -11.45
N PHE A 38 -6.82 -14.90 -11.33
CA PHE A 38 -6.72 -14.20 -10.07
C PHE A 38 -7.66 -12.99 -9.98
N VAL A 39 -8.16 -12.75 -8.78
CA VAL A 39 -8.74 -11.48 -8.35
C VAL A 39 -7.94 -10.95 -7.16
N ILE A 40 -7.93 -9.65 -6.99
CA ILE A 40 -7.27 -8.97 -5.87
C ILE A 40 -8.35 -8.39 -4.96
N ALA A 41 -8.29 -8.74 -3.68
CA ALA A 41 -9.02 -8.05 -2.63
C ALA A 41 -8.11 -7.02 -1.95
N ARG A 42 -8.59 -5.80 -1.84
CA ARG A 42 -7.97 -4.76 -1.00
C ARG A 42 -8.49 -4.92 0.41
N ILE A 43 -7.58 -5.13 1.35
CA ILE A 43 -7.90 -5.38 2.75
C ILE A 43 -7.38 -4.25 3.62
N GLU A 44 -8.26 -3.75 4.48
CA GLU A 44 -7.94 -2.72 5.46
C GLU A 44 -8.46 -3.16 6.82
N ASN A 45 -7.58 -3.22 7.80
CA ASN A 45 -7.92 -3.49 9.19
C ASN A 45 -8.14 -2.18 9.93
N TRP A 46 -9.36 -1.95 10.39
CA TRP A 46 -9.74 -0.75 11.13
C TRP A 46 -9.64 -0.99 12.64
N GLY A 47 -8.84 -0.21 13.34
CA GLY A 47 -8.84 -0.12 14.80
C GLY A 47 -9.76 1.00 15.29
N LYS A 48 -10.54 0.78 16.33
CA LYS A 48 -11.57 1.71 16.83
C LYS A 48 -11.02 3.09 17.27
N MET A 49 -9.73 3.20 17.58
CA MET A 49 -9.08 4.43 18.04
C MET A 49 -7.76 4.78 17.34
N GLU A 50 -7.23 3.92 16.51
CA GLU A 50 -5.87 4.04 15.97
C GLU A 50 -5.83 4.11 14.43
N GLY A 51 -6.98 4.23 13.78
CA GLY A 51 -7.06 4.25 12.31
C GLY A 51 -6.81 2.87 11.68
N ILE A 52 -6.36 2.85 10.43
CA ILE A 52 -6.09 1.61 9.69
C ILE A 52 -4.73 1.06 10.12
N LYS A 53 -4.72 -0.09 10.80
CA LYS A 53 -3.48 -0.70 11.31
C LYS A 53 -2.68 -1.46 10.27
N ASN A 54 -3.35 -2.17 9.38
CA ASN A 54 -2.70 -3.00 8.37
C ASN A 54 -3.43 -2.86 7.04
N ARG A 55 -2.66 -2.69 5.98
CA ARG A 55 -3.13 -2.72 4.61
C ARG A 55 -2.37 -3.76 3.83
N TYR A 56 -3.08 -4.64 3.18
CA TYR A 56 -2.48 -5.65 2.31
C TYR A 56 -3.36 -5.95 1.11
N LEU A 57 -2.77 -6.55 0.12
CA LEU A 57 -3.49 -7.09 -1.04
C LEU A 57 -3.56 -8.61 -0.89
N LEU A 58 -4.75 -9.15 -1.05
CA LEU A 58 -4.97 -10.59 -1.09
C LEU A 58 -5.25 -11.00 -2.53
N PHE A 59 -4.33 -11.75 -3.12
CA PHE A 59 -4.51 -12.39 -4.41
C PHE A 59 -5.24 -13.69 -4.20
N ILE A 60 -6.34 -13.90 -4.92
CA ILE A 60 -7.21 -15.06 -4.77
C ILE A 60 -7.28 -15.76 -6.13
N ASN A 61 -6.82 -17.00 -6.20
CA ASN A 61 -7.03 -17.84 -7.36
C ASN A 61 -8.49 -18.32 -7.37
N THR A 62 -9.28 -17.86 -8.31
CA THR A 62 -10.73 -18.14 -8.37
C THR A 62 -11.08 -19.57 -8.77
N GLN A 63 -10.12 -20.32 -9.31
CA GLN A 63 -10.31 -21.74 -9.68
C GLN A 63 -10.03 -22.67 -8.49
N THR A 64 -9.05 -22.35 -7.66
CA THR A 64 -8.58 -23.24 -6.60
C THR A 64 -8.93 -22.73 -5.19
N GLY A 65 -9.28 -21.46 -5.05
CA GLY A 65 -9.47 -20.80 -3.75
C GLY A 65 -8.16 -20.51 -3.01
N GLN A 66 -7.00 -20.84 -3.58
CA GLN A 66 -5.71 -20.51 -2.97
C GLN A 66 -5.49 -19.00 -2.94
N THR A 67 -4.88 -18.54 -1.86
CA THR A 67 -4.61 -17.11 -1.65
C THR A 67 -3.13 -16.84 -1.45
N ASN A 68 -2.70 -15.64 -1.86
CA ASN A 68 -1.39 -15.11 -1.58
C ASN A 68 -1.52 -13.67 -1.06
N GLN A 69 -0.93 -13.38 0.09
CA GLN A 69 -0.97 -12.06 0.72
C GLN A 69 0.28 -11.28 0.36
N VAL A 70 0.09 -10.02 -0.02
CA VAL A 70 1.16 -9.05 -0.24
C VAL A 70 1.03 -7.95 0.79
N ASP A 71 1.94 -7.95 1.76
CA ASP A 71 1.98 -6.95 2.80
C ASP A 71 2.74 -5.70 2.32
N PHE A 72 2.25 -4.55 2.76
CA PHE A 72 2.97 -3.30 2.79
C PHE A 72 3.32 -3.02 4.25
N SER A 73 4.34 -2.17 4.52
CA SER A 73 4.73 -1.89 5.90
C SER A 73 3.51 -1.57 6.78
N ASN A 74 3.53 -1.92 8.07
CA ASN A 74 2.38 -1.93 8.99
C ASN A 74 1.55 -0.65 9.01
N GLU A 75 2.16 0.47 8.67
CA GLU A 75 1.52 1.78 8.55
C GLU A 75 1.49 2.26 7.09
N GLY A 76 1.97 1.40 6.16
CA GLY A 76 2.07 1.68 4.73
C GLY A 76 0.71 1.93 4.10
N TYR A 77 0.73 2.80 3.11
CA TYR A 77 -0.44 3.35 2.48
C TYR A 77 -0.34 3.11 0.98
N PHE A 78 -1.32 2.48 0.37
CA PHE A 78 -1.35 2.37 -1.08
C PHE A 78 -2.60 3.05 -1.64
N GLU A 79 -2.42 3.80 -2.71
CA GLU A 79 -3.47 4.61 -3.30
C GLU A 79 -4.04 4.00 -4.56
N LYS A 80 -3.17 3.71 -5.52
CA LYS A 80 -3.54 3.27 -6.86
C LYS A 80 -2.96 1.90 -7.17
N ILE A 81 -3.79 1.05 -7.75
CA ILE A 81 -3.39 -0.22 -8.34
C ILE A 81 -3.81 -0.17 -9.80
N GLU A 82 -2.87 -0.40 -10.70
CA GLU A 82 -3.09 -0.38 -12.14
C GLU A 82 -2.45 -1.62 -12.77
N GLN A 83 -3.22 -2.40 -13.51
CA GLN A 83 -2.66 -3.49 -14.29
C GLN A 83 -2.08 -2.95 -15.60
N VAL A 84 -0.88 -3.38 -15.91
CA VAL A 84 -0.21 -3.17 -17.20
C VAL A 84 -0.11 -4.49 -17.92
N LYS A 85 -0.93 -4.65 -18.96
CA LYS A 85 -0.92 -5.83 -19.83
C LYS A 85 -0.59 -5.39 -21.24
N ILE A 86 0.51 -5.93 -21.79
CA ILE A 86 1.02 -5.67 -23.15
C ILE A 86 1.42 -7.01 -23.74
N ASP A 87 0.47 -7.70 -24.38
CA ASP A 87 0.65 -9.06 -24.87
C ASP A 87 1.80 -9.19 -25.88
N SER A 88 1.95 -8.19 -26.77
CA SER A 88 3.02 -8.15 -27.77
C SER A 88 4.44 -8.12 -27.20
N LEU A 89 4.60 -7.68 -25.95
CA LEU A 89 5.88 -7.59 -25.24
C LEU A 89 6.02 -8.64 -24.14
N GLY A 90 4.96 -9.42 -23.87
CA GLY A 90 4.90 -10.38 -22.79
C GLY A 90 4.97 -9.73 -21.41
N ILE A 91 4.42 -8.51 -21.28
CA ILE A 91 4.34 -7.79 -20.02
C ILE A 91 2.93 -7.96 -19.47
N ASN A 92 2.83 -8.49 -18.25
CA ASN A 92 1.60 -8.53 -17.46
C ASN A 92 1.97 -8.40 -15.98
N CYS A 93 1.79 -7.21 -15.43
CA CYS A 93 2.15 -6.87 -14.06
C CYS A 93 1.17 -5.85 -13.47
N LEU A 94 1.30 -5.63 -12.19
CA LEU A 94 0.53 -4.63 -11.45
C LEU A 94 1.46 -3.54 -10.96
N LEU A 95 1.12 -2.30 -11.23
CA LEU A 95 1.76 -1.13 -10.66
C LEU A 95 0.96 -0.70 -9.44
N VAL A 96 1.64 -0.58 -8.31
CA VAL A 96 1.06 -0.10 -7.05
C VAL A 96 1.80 1.15 -6.62
N SER A 97 1.06 2.24 -6.44
CA SER A 97 1.61 3.42 -5.79
C SER A 97 1.42 3.30 -4.29
N ALA A 98 2.51 3.31 -3.54
CA ALA A 98 2.48 3.07 -2.10
C ALA A 98 3.52 3.89 -1.36
N GLN A 99 3.17 4.31 -0.15
CA GLN A 99 4.09 4.86 0.84
C GLN A 99 4.54 3.72 1.75
N THR A 100 5.82 3.40 1.74
CA THR A 100 6.38 2.23 2.43
C THR A 100 7.55 2.57 3.34
N VAL A 101 7.93 3.83 3.38
CA VAL A 101 9.09 4.34 4.11
C VAL A 101 8.68 5.56 4.91
N ASP A 102 8.92 5.54 6.21
CA ASP A 102 8.90 6.72 7.08
C ASP A 102 10.23 7.46 6.88
N LEU A 103 10.23 8.48 6.04
CA LEU A 103 11.45 9.22 5.67
C LEU A 103 11.79 10.29 6.70
N ASP A 104 10.80 10.91 7.32
CA ASP A 104 10.99 12.00 8.27
C ASP A 104 11.13 11.52 9.72
N GLY A 105 10.84 10.26 10.01
CA GLY A 105 10.94 9.63 11.33
C GLY A 105 9.96 10.16 12.37
N LYS A 106 8.87 10.80 11.91
CA LYS A 106 7.92 11.47 12.78
C LYS A 106 6.58 10.81 12.85
N LYS A 107 6.20 9.91 13.52
CA LYS A 107 4.84 9.32 13.65
C LYS A 107 4.55 8.09 12.80
N GLY A 108 5.57 7.46 12.20
CA GLY A 108 5.36 6.38 11.24
C GLY A 108 4.96 6.91 9.86
N ILE A 109 4.61 6.00 8.95
CA ILE A 109 4.32 6.37 7.56
C ILE A 109 3.03 7.17 7.47
N ASP A 110 3.13 8.39 6.97
CA ASP A 110 1.99 9.28 6.78
C ASP A 110 2.02 9.94 5.37
N TRP A 111 1.09 10.86 5.14
CA TRP A 111 0.92 11.53 3.85
C TRP A 111 2.06 12.50 3.47
N ASN A 112 3.00 12.78 4.39
CA ASN A 112 4.22 13.55 4.11
C ASN A 112 5.35 12.68 3.60
N ASP A 113 5.22 11.36 3.69
CA ASP A 113 6.24 10.43 3.25
C ASP A 113 6.20 10.20 1.74
N PRO A 114 7.34 9.81 1.13
CA PRO A 114 7.41 9.61 -0.29
C PRO A 114 6.56 8.43 -0.76
N THR A 115 5.85 8.62 -1.87
CA THR A 115 5.17 7.55 -2.58
C THR A 115 6.15 6.87 -3.53
N GLN A 116 6.20 5.54 -3.50
CA GLN A 116 7.00 4.72 -4.41
C GLN A 116 6.11 4.01 -5.43
N ILE A 117 6.70 3.61 -6.55
CA ILE A 117 6.08 2.66 -7.49
C ILE A 117 6.63 1.27 -7.21
N ILE A 118 5.70 0.37 -6.93
CA ILE A 118 5.97 -1.05 -6.67
C ILE A 118 5.36 -1.86 -7.80
N VAL A 119 6.11 -2.81 -8.33
CA VAL A 119 5.65 -3.76 -9.34
C VAL A 119 5.36 -5.09 -8.67
N LEU A 120 4.17 -5.63 -8.91
CA LEU A 120 3.79 -6.96 -8.45
C LEU A 120 3.56 -7.89 -9.65
N SER A 121 3.87 -9.17 -9.49
CA SER A 121 3.40 -10.20 -10.39
C SER A 121 1.88 -10.38 -10.29
N THR A 122 1.26 -10.94 -11.32
CA THR A 122 -0.19 -11.14 -11.39
C THR A 122 -0.75 -12.13 -10.38
N ASP A 123 0.11 -12.93 -9.75
CA ASP A 123 -0.22 -13.84 -8.65
C ASP A 123 0.23 -13.32 -7.27
N GLY A 124 0.84 -12.13 -7.22
CA GLY A 124 1.34 -11.49 -6.01
C GLY A 124 2.59 -12.09 -5.39
N LYS A 125 3.23 -13.11 -6.03
CA LYS A 125 4.40 -13.78 -5.44
C LYS A 125 5.69 -12.96 -5.56
N GLN A 126 5.75 -12.06 -6.54
CA GLN A 126 6.90 -11.17 -6.72
C GLN A 126 6.49 -9.74 -6.41
N LYS A 127 7.30 -9.06 -5.62
CA LYS A 127 7.17 -7.64 -5.27
C LYS A 127 8.51 -6.97 -5.44
N VAL A 128 8.57 -5.96 -6.32
CA VAL A 128 9.78 -5.19 -6.60
C VAL A 128 9.46 -3.71 -6.48
N GLN A 129 10.17 -3.00 -5.63
CA GLN A 129 10.12 -1.54 -5.60
C GLN A 129 10.92 -1.00 -6.79
N LEU A 130 10.25 -0.27 -7.67
CA LEU A 130 10.83 0.24 -8.90
C LEU A 130 11.59 1.55 -8.69
N THR A 131 11.02 2.45 -7.87
CA THR A 131 11.60 3.77 -7.60
C THR A 131 12.42 3.80 -6.32
N ASP A 132 13.33 4.75 -6.23
CA ASP A 132 14.11 5.04 -5.02
C ASP A 132 13.17 5.39 -3.85
N SER A 133 13.52 4.95 -2.63
CA SER A 133 12.71 5.20 -1.42
C SER A 133 12.64 6.66 -1.02
N LYS A 134 13.57 7.50 -1.49
CA LYS A 134 13.58 8.94 -1.22
C LYS A 134 12.93 9.77 -2.32
N LEU A 135 12.51 9.13 -3.42
CA LEU A 135 11.83 9.83 -4.52
C LEU A 135 10.35 10.00 -4.16
N PHE A 136 9.90 11.23 -4.06
CA PHE A 136 8.48 11.59 -3.96
C PHE A 136 7.87 11.51 -5.36
N VAL A 137 7.29 10.36 -5.70
CA VAL A 137 6.64 10.16 -7.00
C VAL A 137 5.41 11.07 -7.09
N ARG A 138 5.28 11.77 -8.22
CA ARG A 138 4.14 12.66 -8.50
C ARG A 138 3.17 12.05 -9.50
N THR A 139 3.71 11.59 -10.63
CA THR A 139 2.90 10.99 -11.68
C THR A 139 3.74 10.04 -12.53
N TRP A 140 3.06 9.17 -13.26
CA TRP A 140 3.69 8.26 -14.21
C TRP A 140 2.81 8.00 -15.41
N VAL A 141 3.44 7.57 -16.48
CA VAL A 141 2.76 7.10 -17.68
C VAL A 141 3.47 5.87 -18.25
N VAL A 142 2.69 4.89 -18.67
CA VAL A 142 3.20 3.70 -19.35
C VAL A 142 3.15 3.91 -20.85
N ASN A 143 4.27 3.78 -21.53
CA ASN A 143 4.32 3.70 -22.98
C ASN A 143 4.14 2.24 -23.42
N LYS A 144 2.92 1.88 -23.81
CA LYS A 144 2.58 0.51 -24.21
C LYS A 144 3.30 0.03 -25.46
N LYS A 145 3.80 0.95 -26.31
CA LYS A 145 4.56 0.58 -27.52
C LYS A 145 5.95 0.07 -27.17
N THR A 146 6.59 0.65 -26.17
CA THR A 146 7.98 0.32 -25.79
C THR A 146 8.05 -0.56 -24.53
N GLY A 147 6.95 -0.71 -23.79
CA GLY A 147 6.95 -1.44 -22.53
C GLY A 147 7.69 -0.71 -21.40
N THR A 148 7.78 0.62 -21.50
CA THR A 148 8.48 1.45 -20.52
C THR A 148 7.50 2.26 -19.69
N ILE A 149 7.92 2.66 -18.49
CA ILE A 149 7.22 3.63 -17.64
C ILE A 149 8.12 4.84 -17.43
N ALA A 150 7.57 6.03 -17.66
CA ALA A 150 8.19 7.29 -17.28
C ALA A 150 7.55 7.78 -15.98
N ILE A 151 8.36 8.08 -14.98
CA ILE A 151 7.94 8.47 -13.63
C ILE A 151 8.55 9.83 -13.32
N THR A 152 7.72 10.80 -12.91
CA THR A 152 8.20 12.09 -12.43
C THR A 152 8.14 12.15 -10.91
N GLY A 153 9.11 12.82 -10.32
CA GLY A 153 9.16 13.01 -8.89
C GLY A 153 10.18 14.07 -8.50
N HIS A 154 10.39 14.21 -7.20
CA HIS A 154 11.42 15.08 -6.64
C HIS A 154 12.06 14.41 -5.42
N TYR A 155 13.25 14.90 -5.09
CA TYR A 155 13.93 14.59 -3.83
C TYR A 155 13.87 15.82 -2.94
N ASP A 156 13.45 15.68 -1.68
CA ASP A 156 13.57 16.71 -0.66
C ASP A 156 15.06 16.86 -0.31
N THR A 157 15.74 17.79 -0.98
CA THR A 157 17.21 17.94 -0.86
C THR A 157 17.63 18.72 0.37
N ASN A 158 16.74 19.53 0.93
CA ASN A 158 17.01 20.32 2.12
C ASN A 158 16.41 19.70 3.40
N ASN A 159 15.71 18.55 3.28
CA ASN A 159 15.07 17.80 4.36
C ASN A 159 14.08 18.64 5.18
N ASN A 160 13.33 19.53 4.51
CA ASN A 160 12.36 20.38 5.18
C ASN A 160 10.92 19.77 5.19
N GLY A 161 10.72 18.63 4.51
CA GLY A 161 9.45 17.94 4.39
C GLY A 161 8.43 18.67 3.50
N LYS A 162 8.87 19.61 2.66
CA LYS A 162 8.02 20.40 1.77
C LYS A 162 8.67 20.50 0.40
N TYR A 163 7.86 20.39 -0.63
CA TYR A 163 8.35 20.68 -1.98
C TYR A 163 8.59 22.18 -2.17
N ASP A 164 9.82 22.54 -2.55
CA ASP A 164 10.19 23.90 -2.89
C ASP A 164 11.18 23.97 -4.08
N LYS A 165 11.61 25.17 -4.43
CA LYS A 165 12.49 25.42 -5.57
C LYS A 165 13.91 24.86 -5.40
N THR A 166 14.31 24.47 -4.20
CA THR A 166 15.63 23.88 -3.92
C THR A 166 15.65 22.38 -4.14
N ASP A 167 14.47 21.77 -4.27
CA ASP A 167 14.33 20.34 -4.45
C ASP A 167 14.71 19.89 -5.86
N LYS A 168 15.38 18.76 -5.91
CA LYS A 168 15.80 18.17 -7.18
C LYS A 168 14.63 17.42 -7.82
N ASN A 169 14.13 17.92 -8.95
CA ASN A 169 13.19 17.19 -9.78
C ASN A 169 13.91 16.16 -10.65
N GLU A 170 13.25 15.04 -10.90
CA GLU A 170 13.78 13.96 -11.71
C GLU A 170 12.66 13.30 -12.54
N ILE A 171 12.99 12.87 -13.76
CA ILE A 171 12.19 11.95 -14.55
C ILE A 171 13.01 10.67 -14.71
N GLY A 172 12.52 9.57 -14.14
CA GLY A 172 13.08 8.24 -14.33
C GLY A 172 12.34 7.49 -15.43
N ILE A 173 13.06 6.83 -16.34
CA ILE A 173 12.49 5.94 -17.35
C ILE A 173 12.93 4.51 -17.00
N TYR A 174 11.97 3.60 -16.85
CA TYR A 174 12.23 2.21 -16.48
C TYR A 174 11.62 1.26 -17.52
N ASP A 175 12.30 0.15 -17.75
CA ASP A 175 11.81 -0.96 -18.55
C ASP A 175 10.95 -1.88 -17.67
N LEU A 176 9.69 -2.10 -18.05
CA LEU A 176 8.75 -2.90 -17.25
C LEU A 176 8.98 -4.41 -17.38
N LYS A 177 9.73 -4.88 -18.36
CA LYS A 177 10.05 -6.29 -18.53
C LYS A 177 11.24 -6.70 -17.66
N THR A 178 12.25 -5.84 -17.59
CA THR A 178 13.48 -6.08 -16.82
C THR A 178 13.46 -5.45 -15.45
N LEU A 179 12.53 -4.53 -15.19
CA LEU A 179 12.40 -3.70 -14.00
C LEU A 179 13.65 -2.86 -13.71
N LYS A 180 14.38 -2.48 -14.75
CA LYS A 180 15.62 -1.70 -14.63
C LYS A 180 15.43 -0.26 -15.09
N LEU A 181 16.15 0.63 -14.42
CA LEU A 181 16.28 2.03 -14.84
C LEU A 181 17.01 2.07 -16.19
N ILE A 182 16.43 2.76 -17.17
CA ILE A 182 17.04 3.03 -18.47
C ILE A 182 17.77 4.37 -18.44
N SER A 183 17.12 5.41 -17.92
CA SER A 183 17.63 6.79 -17.95
C SER A 183 17.02 7.65 -16.86
N LYS A 184 17.75 8.68 -16.46
CA LYS A 184 17.30 9.79 -15.61
C LYS A 184 17.50 11.11 -16.37
N ILE A 185 16.54 11.99 -16.27
CA ILE A 185 16.51 13.34 -16.87
C ILE A 185 16.27 14.36 -15.77
#